data_ad7dfaa1f7d85be544583122b4afa9dd
#
_entry.id   ad7dfaa1f7d85be544583122b4afa9dd
#
_cell.length_a   1.000
_cell.length_b   1.000
_cell.length_c   1.000
_cell.angle_alpha   90.00
_cell.angle_beta   90.00
_cell.angle_gamma   90.00
#
_symmetry.space_group_name_H-M   'P 1'
#
loop_
_entity.id
_entity.type
_entity.pdbx_description
1 polymer ?
#
loop_
_entity_poly.entity_id
_entity_poly.type
_entity_poly.pdbx_seq_one_letter_code
_entity_poly.pdbx_strand_id
1 'polypeptide(L)'
;DIGYFLYIGGNDSMDTVCKLTHLFAGEPDAPVFLGLPKTVDNDLPLTDHTPGYGSAAKYLAITMNEIIQDTAIYAVPAVTIVEVMGRNAGWLTLAAGMPRFAGGPKPDIIALPEVPFDEEEFLRQIRETLSHSPNVVAAVSEGIRDKNGEYVGGSAKSGAVDTFGHAYLSGVGKYLEGLVKKEIGCKVRSIELNLMQRCAAHLASLADIE
;
A
#
# COMPACT_ATOMS: atom_id res chain seq x y z
N ASP A 1 15.18 27.73 27.01
CA ASP A 1 15.34 28.19 25.64
C ASP A 1 15.57 26.97 24.72
N ILE A 2 14.71 26.79 23.71
CA ILE A 2 14.82 25.72 22.74
C ILE A 2 15.35 26.34 21.43
N GLY A 3 16.56 25.94 21.02
CA GLY A 3 17.17 26.47 19.79
C GLY A 3 16.75 25.71 18.53
N TYR A 4 16.46 24.41 18.65
CA TYR A 4 16.07 23.54 17.54
C TYR A 4 14.91 22.65 17.91
N PHE A 5 13.99 22.48 16.97
CA PHE A 5 12.86 21.56 17.06
C PHE A 5 12.92 20.59 15.90
N LEU A 6 13.23 19.32 16.16
CA LEU A 6 13.30 18.27 15.16
C LEU A 6 12.03 17.42 15.22
N TYR A 7 11.34 17.30 14.10
CA TYR A 7 10.10 16.54 14.02
C TYR A 7 10.22 15.40 13.01
N ILE A 8 10.16 14.17 13.54
CA ILE A 8 10.28 12.95 12.74
C ILE A 8 8.86 12.47 12.40
N GLY A 9 8.56 12.22 11.11
CA GLY A 9 7.26 11.70 10.72
C GLY A 9 7.00 11.68 9.23
N GLY A 10 5.79 11.33 8.85
CA GLY A 10 5.31 11.27 7.47
C GLY A 10 4.85 12.63 6.93
N ASN A 11 4.04 12.60 5.90
CA ASN A 11 3.56 13.78 5.17
C ASN A 11 2.92 14.84 6.09
N ASP A 12 2.04 14.42 7.01
CA ASP A 12 1.36 15.32 7.94
C ASP A 12 2.34 16.00 8.90
N SER A 13 3.39 15.28 9.32
CA SER A 13 4.44 15.85 10.17
C SER A 13 5.26 16.88 9.42
N MET A 14 5.56 16.64 8.14
CA MET A 14 6.28 17.58 7.29
C MET A 14 5.45 18.84 7.02
N ASP A 15 4.15 18.69 6.76
CA ASP A 15 3.22 19.82 6.65
C ASP A 15 3.15 20.64 7.95
N THR A 16 3.15 19.98 9.10
CA THR A 16 3.20 20.64 10.41
C THR A 16 4.48 21.46 10.59
N VAL A 17 5.64 20.89 10.23
CA VAL A 17 6.92 21.62 10.28
C VAL A 17 6.90 22.84 9.37
N CYS A 18 6.36 22.68 8.15
CA CYS A 18 6.22 23.79 7.20
C CYS A 18 5.34 24.91 7.78
N LYS A 19 4.19 24.58 8.36
CA LYS A 19 3.27 25.53 8.99
C LYS A 19 3.91 26.23 10.20
N LEU A 20 4.64 25.50 11.05
CA LEU A 20 5.34 26.10 12.18
C LEU A 20 6.46 27.05 11.71
N THR A 21 7.24 26.67 10.72
CA THR A 21 8.27 27.54 10.13
C THR A 21 7.69 28.85 9.62
N HIS A 22 6.55 28.80 8.93
CA HIS A 22 5.87 30.02 8.46
C HIS A 22 5.26 30.83 9.61
N LEU A 23 4.65 30.18 10.60
CA LEU A 23 4.02 30.86 11.75
C LEU A 23 5.01 31.68 12.56
N PHE A 24 6.22 31.15 12.75
CA PHE A 24 7.26 31.80 13.54
C PHE A 24 8.29 32.57 12.69
N ALA A 25 8.00 32.74 11.39
CA ALA A 25 8.91 33.48 10.52
C ALA A 25 9.05 34.94 10.97
N GLY A 26 10.29 35.34 11.26
CA GLY A 26 10.61 36.70 11.72
C GLY A 26 10.61 36.91 13.25
N GLU A 27 10.22 35.93 14.03
CA GLU A 27 10.34 35.99 15.48
C GLU A 27 11.81 35.77 15.93
N PRO A 28 12.43 36.72 16.64
CA PRO A 28 13.88 36.68 16.93
C PRO A 28 14.33 35.49 17.77
N ASP A 29 13.46 34.99 18.63
CA ASP A 29 13.75 33.91 19.58
C ASP A 29 13.09 32.57 19.16
N ALA A 30 12.58 32.48 17.93
CA ALA A 30 11.96 31.27 17.45
C ALA A 30 12.98 30.13 17.28
N PRO A 31 12.64 28.91 17.66
CA PRO A 31 13.47 27.75 17.36
C PRO A 31 13.54 27.48 15.84
N VAL A 32 14.63 26.88 15.42
CA VAL A 32 14.74 26.37 14.03
C VAL A 32 13.94 25.07 13.95
N PHE A 33 12.93 25.03 13.08
CA PHE A 33 12.12 23.85 12.84
C PHE A 33 12.75 23.00 11.73
N LEU A 34 13.01 21.73 12.01
CA LEU A 34 13.59 20.77 11.06
C LEU A 34 12.71 19.52 10.94
N GLY A 35 12.30 19.19 9.73
CA GLY A 35 11.60 17.96 9.44
C GLY A 35 12.57 16.82 9.11
N LEU A 36 12.32 15.66 9.69
CA LEU A 36 13.00 14.40 9.41
C LEU A 36 11.98 13.43 8.83
N PRO A 37 11.87 13.34 7.49
CA PRO A 37 10.82 12.55 6.87
C PRO A 37 10.99 11.05 7.10
N LYS A 38 9.88 10.37 7.44
CA LYS A 38 9.80 8.93 7.63
C LYS A 38 8.44 8.44 7.14
N THR A 39 8.44 7.54 6.15
CA THR A 39 7.25 6.84 5.66
C THR A 39 7.67 5.52 5.02
N VAL A 40 6.86 4.46 5.17
CA VAL A 40 7.07 3.19 4.46
C VAL A 40 6.52 3.23 3.04
N ASP A 41 5.66 4.20 2.72
CA ASP A 41 5.01 4.33 1.42
C ASP A 41 5.97 4.78 0.30
N ASN A 42 7.12 5.31 0.69
CA ASN A 42 8.14 5.85 -0.24
C ASN A 42 7.58 6.94 -1.17
N ASP A 43 6.70 7.78 -0.65
CA ASP A 43 5.91 8.76 -1.40
C ASP A 43 6.41 10.20 -1.27
N LEU A 44 7.65 10.40 -0.83
CA LEU A 44 8.25 11.72 -0.69
C LEU A 44 8.93 12.18 -1.98
N PRO A 45 8.64 13.39 -2.46
CA PRO A 45 9.32 13.96 -3.64
C PRO A 45 10.83 14.08 -3.42
N LEU A 46 11.61 13.89 -4.47
CA LEU A 46 13.07 14.00 -4.47
C LEU A 46 13.78 13.05 -3.49
N THR A 47 13.12 11.97 -3.09
CA THR A 47 13.64 10.96 -2.18
C THR A 47 13.54 9.59 -2.84
N ASP A 48 14.69 8.92 -3.05
CA ASP A 48 14.72 7.62 -3.68
C ASP A 48 14.29 6.50 -2.73
N HIS A 49 14.69 6.60 -1.46
CA HIS A 49 14.43 5.60 -0.45
C HIS A 49 14.09 6.24 0.89
N THR A 50 12.91 5.98 1.38
CA THR A 50 12.48 6.45 2.71
C THR A 50 12.73 5.39 3.79
N PRO A 51 13.07 5.79 5.04
CA PRO A 51 13.31 4.84 6.13
C PRO A 51 12.12 3.91 6.37
N GLY A 52 12.40 2.61 6.40
CA GLY A 52 11.41 1.55 6.59
C GLY A 52 10.81 0.97 5.32
N TYR A 53 10.94 1.66 4.17
CA TYR A 53 10.42 1.16 2.89
C TYR A 53 11.07 -0.15 2.46
N GLY A 54 12.40 -0.24 2.52
CA GLY A 54 13.12 -1.44 2.11
C GLY A 54 12.74 -2.69 2.90
N SER A 55 12.55 -2.54 4.21
CA SER A 55 12.10 -3.63 5.08
C SER A 55 10.66 -4.04 4.79
N ALA A 56 9.76 -3.07 4.58
CA ALA A 56 8.37 -3.34 4.22
C ALA A 56 8.27 -4.01 2.83
N ALA A 57 9.03 -3.55 1.86
CA ALA A 57 9.10 -4.14 0.52
C ALA A 57 9.61 -5.59 0.56
N LYS A 58 10.65 -5.86 1.35
CA LYS A 58 11.17 -7.22 1.57
C LYS A 58 10.15 -8.12 2.25
N TYR A 59 9.44 -7.61 3.27
CA TYR A 59 8.34 -8.33 3.92
C TYR A 59 7.26 -8.71 2.90
N LEU A 60 6.82 -7.75 2.08
CA LEU A 60 5.81 -7.98 1.06
C LEU A 60 6.26 -9.00 0.03
N ALA A 61 7.49 -8.90 -0.48
CA ALA A 61 8.02 -9.85 -1.44
C ALA A 61 8.01 -11.29 -0.90
N ILE A 62 8.44 -11.48 0.34
CA ILE A 62 8.48 -12.82 0.98
C ILE A 62 7.05 -13.31 1.23
N THR A 63 6.20 -12.49 1.84
CA THR A 63 4.81 -12.86 2.17
C THR A 63 3.99 -13.19 0.92
N MET A 64 4.16 -12.39 -0.16
CA MET A 64 3.48 -12.68 -1.43
C MET A 64 3.95 -13.99 -2.05
N ASN A 65 5.23 -14.28 -2.00
CA ASN A 65 5.75 -15.56 -2.46
C ASN A 65 5.10 -16.75 -1.70
N GLU A 66 4.98 -16.66 -0.38
CA GLU A 66 4.33 -17.67 0.44
C GLU A 66 2.83 -17.79 0.14
N ILE A 67 2.11 -16.68 0.02
CA ILE A 67 0.68 -16.67 -0.32
C ILE A 67 0.45 -17.32 -1.70
N ILE A 68 1.27 -17.00 -2.69
CA ILE A 68 1.13 -17.57 -4.04
C ILE A 68 1.36 -19.09 -4.00
N GLN A 69 2.38 -19.54 -3.26
CA GLN A 69 2.67 -20.97 -3.13
C GLN A 69 1.55 -21.71 -2.37
N ASP A 70 1.03 -21.13 -1.29
CA ASP A 70 -0.12 -21.73 -0.57
C ASP A 70 -1.36 -21.82 -1.46
N THR A 71 -1.65 -20.78 -2.23
CA THR A 71 -2.82 -20.80 -3.12
C THR A 71 -2.67 -21.79 -4.27
N ALA A 72 -1.46 -22.03 -4.76
CA ALA A 72 -1.18 -22.91 -5.89
C ALA A 72 -1.50 -24.39 -5.62
N ILE A 73 -1.63 -24.80 -4.35
CA ILE A 73 -1.95 -26.19 -4.00
C ILE A 73 -3.44 -26.54 -4.18
N TYR A 74 -4.32 -25.54 -4.31
CA TYR A 74 -5.76 -25.79 -4.43
C TYR A 74 -6.16 -26.03 -5.88
N ALA A 75 -6.91 -27.12 -6.10
CA ALA A 75 -7.41 -27.52 -7.43
C ALA A 75 -8.77 -26.90 -7.79
N VAL A 76 -9.39 -26.16 -6.87
CA VAL A 76 -10.69 -25.50 -7.09
C VAL A 76 -10.51 -24.05 -7.45
N PRO A 77 -11.35 -23.49 -8.37
CA PRO A 77 -11.25 -22.07 -8.72
C PRO A 77 -11.31 -21.17 -7.50
N ALA A 78 -10.25 -20.39 -7.29
CA ALA A 78 -10.13 -19.49 -6.16
C ALA A 78 -9.38 -18.21 -6.52
N VAL A 79 -9.81 -17.09 -5.92
CA VAL A 79 -9.15 -15.79 -6.02
C VAL A 79 -8.69 -15.35 -4.63
N THR A 80 -7.43 -14.93 -4.52
CA THR A 80 -6.88 -14.32 -3.32
C THR A 80 -6.48 -12.88 -3.63
N ILE A 81 -7.07 -11.94 -2.92
CA ILE A 81 -6.81 -10.50 -3.07
C ILE A 81 -6.03 -10.05 -1.85
N VAL A 82 -4.85 -9.48 -2.06
CA VAL A 82 -3.98 -8.98 -0.99
C VAL A 82 -3.98 -7.46 -1.04
N GLU A 83 -4.55 -6.83 -0.02
CA GLU A 83 -4.54 -5.38 0.14
C GLU A 83 -3.23 -4.93 0.77
N VAL A 84 -2.59 -3.97 0.13
CA VAL A 84 -1.25 -3.45 0.45
C VAL A 84 -1.35 -1.97 0.75
N MET A 85 -0.59 -1.49 1.74
CA MET A 85 -0.46 -0.06 2.06
C MET A 85 0.12 0.73 0.88
N GLY A 86 -0.18 2.01 0.85
CA GLY A 86 0.28 2.95 -0.16
C GLY A 86 -0.88 3.75 -0.74
N ARG A 87 -1.27 4.83 -0.03
CA ARG A 87 -2.43 5.67 -0.40
C ARG A 87 -2.26 6.36 -1.74
N ASN A 88 -1.08 6.92 -1.98
CA ASN A 88 -0.80 7.78 -3.13
C ASN A 88 0.36 7.27 -3.99
N ALA A 89 1.11 6.27 -3.51
CA ALA A 89 2.24 5.69 -4.21
C ALA A 89 2.21 4.16 -4.11
N GLY A 90 2.36 3.49 -5.23
CA GLY A 90 2.25 2.05 -5.37
C GLY A 90 3.54 1.27 -5.16
N TRP A 91 4.59 1.86 -4.60
CA TRP A 91 5.89 1.23 -4.42
C TRP A 91 5.83 -0.08 -3.63
N LEU A 92 5.07 -0.09 -2.52
CA LEU A 92 4.87 -1.30 -1.72
C LEU A 92 4.08 -2.36 -2.50
N THR A 93 3.01 -1.95 -3.18
CA THR A 93 2.22 -2.88 -4.00
C THR A 93 3.03 -3.47 -5.15
N LEU A 94 3.92 -2.66 -5.76
CA LEU A 94 4.83 -3.13 -6.80
C LEU A 94 5.85 -4.13 -6.25
N ALA A 95 6.30 -3.97 -5.00
CA ALA A 95 7.20 -4.89 -4.33
C ALA A 95 6.62 -6.32 -4.20
N ALA A 96 5.28 -6.48 -4.22
CA ALA A 96 4.62 -7.79 -4.30
C ALA A 96 5.06 -8.63 -5.53
N GLY A 97 5.51 -7.98 -6.60
CA GLY A 97 6.04 -8.61 -7.81
C GLY A 97 7.53 -8.96 -7.77
N MET A 98 8.26 -8.51 -6.75
CA MET A 98 9.72 -8.67 -6.64
C MET A 98 10.22 -10.13 -6.67
N PRO A 99 9.51 -11.14 -6.14
CA PRO A 99 9.96 -12.53 -6.20
C PRO A 99 10.28 -13.00 -7.63
N ARG A 100 9.61 -12.42 -8.63
CA ARG A 100 9.83 -12.71 -10.06
C ARG A 100 11.31 -12.52 -10.47
N PHE A 101 11.96 -11.50 -9.95
CA PHE A 101 13.35 -11.19 -10.31
C PHE A 101 14.36 -12.19 -9.73
N ALA A 102 13.96 -12.92 -8.67
CA ALA A 102 14.73 -14.02 -8.09
C ALA A 102 14.30 -15.40 -8.61
N GLY A 103 13.52 -15.46 -9.71
CA GLY A 103 13.01 -16.71 -10.26
C GLY A 103 11.78 -17.27 -9.55
N GLY A 104 11.21 -16.53 -8.61
CA GLY A 104 9.98 -16.88 -7.91
C GLY A 104 8.71 -16.51 -8.68
N PRO A 105 7.54 -16.83 -8.14
CA PRO A 105 6.26 -16.45 -8.73
C PRO A 105 5.97 -14.96 -8.57
N LYS A 106 4.99 -14.47 -9.30
CA LYS A 106 4.45 -13.11 -9.15
C LYS A 106 2.93 -13.17 -9.01
N PRO A 107 2.28 -12.14 -8.44
CA PRO A 107 0.84 -11.98 -8.56
C PRO A 107 0.41 -11.94 -10.04
N ASP A 108 -0.78 -12.45 -10.33
CA ASP A 108 -1.37 -12.37 -11.66
C ASP A 108 -1.78 -10.95 -12.01
N ILE A 109 -2.27 -10.21 -10.99
CA ILE A 109 -2.72 -8.82 -11.11
C ILE A 109 -2.01 -7.97 -10.06
N ILE A 110 -1.53 -6.79 -10.48
CA ILE A 110 -1.00 -5.75 -9.57
C ILE A 110 -1.74 -4.46 -9.90
N ALA A 111 -2.52 -3.95 -8.94
CA ALA A 111 -3.28 -2.71 -9.09
C ALA A 111 -2.64 -1.59 -8.26
N LEU A 112 -2.16 -0.55 -8.94
CA LEU A 112 -1.42 0.58 -8.37
C LEU A 112 -2.32 1.83 -8.27
N PRO A 113 -2.11 2.72 -7.28
CA PRO A 113 -2.91 3.94 -7.13
C PRO A 113 -2.66 4.96 -8.26
N GLU A 114 -1.54 4.85 -8.98
CA GLU A 114 -1.17 5.73 -10.10
C GLU A 114 -1.94 5.41 -11.39
N VAL A 115 -2.57 4.24 -11.46
CA VAL A 115 -3.28 3.80 -12.67
C VAL A 115 -4.78 3.73 -12.38
N PRO A 116 -5.63 4.40 -13.19
CA PRO A 116 -7.07 4.30 -13.01
C PRO A 116 -7.54 2.83 -13.01
N PHE A 117 -8.23 2.45 -11.94
CA PHE A 117 -8.73 1.11 -11.76
C PHE A 117 -10.08 0.95 -12.49
N ASP A 118 -10.18 -0.12 -13.27
CA ASP A 118 -11.40 -0.51 -13.96
C ASP A 118 -11.88 -1.88 -13.49
N GLU A 119 -13.07 -1.92 -12.89
CA GLU A 119 -13.65 -3.14 -12.31
C GLU A 119 -13.96 -4.20 -13.37
N GLU A 120 -14.41 -3.79 -14.56
CA GLU A 120 -14.72 -4.72 -15.63
C GLU A 120 -13.45 -5.38 -16.17
N GLU A 121 -12.39 -4.59 -16.34
CA GLU A 121 -11.08 -5.08 -16.75
C GLU A 121 -10.47 -6.01 -15.70
N PHE A 122 -10.58 -5.67 -14.41
CA PHE A 122 -10.15 -6.53 -13.31
C PHE A 122 -10.86 -7.89 -13.33
N LEU A 123 -12.18 -7.89 -13.49
CA LEU A 123 -12.97 -9.12 -13.59
C LEU A 123 -12.63 -9.92 -14.86
N ARG A 124 -12.35 -9.23 -15.98
CA ARG A 124 -11.94 -9.86 -17.24
C ARG A 124 -10.61 -10.61 -17.06
N GLN A 125 -9.61 -9.95 -16.44
CA GLN A 125 -8.30 -10.58 -16.18
C GLN A 125 -8.43 -11.80 -15.26
N ILE A 126 -9.27 -11.73 -14.24
CA ILE A 126 -9.54 -12.88 -13.37
C ILE A 126 -10.15 -14.04 -14.17
N ARG A 127 -11.17 -13.80 -14.99
CA ARG A 127 -11.80 -14.83 -15.81
C ARG A 127 -10.81 -15.45 -16.79
N GLU A 128 -9.98 -14.63 -17.42
CA GLU A 128 -8.94 -15.08 -18.34
C GLU A 128 -7.94 -16.01 -17.62
N THR A 129 -7.43 -15.59 -16.46
CA THR A 129 -6.50 -16.40 -15.68
C THR A 129 -7.15 -17.71 -15.20
N LEU A 130 -8.40 -17.67 -14.72
CA LEU A 130 -9.15 -18.86 -14.30
C LEU A 130 -9.44 -19.84 -15.44
N SER A 131 -9.35 -19.41 -16.71
CA SER A 131 -9.53 -20.30 -17.86
C SER A 131 -8.36 -21.29 -18.04
N HIS A 132 -7.19 -20.99 -17.48
CA HIS A 132 -5.97 -21.82 -17.63
C HIS A 132 -5.27 -22.11 -16.30
N SER A 133 -5.65 -21.46 -15.21
CA SER A 133 -5.15 -21.70 -13.85
C SER A 133 -6.31 -21.75 -12.86
N PRO A 134 -6.35 -22.69 -11.93
CA PRO A 134 -7.41 -22.72 -10.91
C PRO A 134 -7.29 -21.57 -9.90
N ASN A 135 -6.16 -20.89 -9.84
CA ASN A 135 -5.89 -19.88 -8.81
C ASN A 135 -5.49 -18.55 -9.44
N VAL A 136 -5.97 -17.46 -8.83
CA VAL A 136 -5.59 -16.08 -9.14
C VAL A 136 -5.17 -15.38 -7.86
N VAL A 137 -4.03 -14.70 -7.90
CA VAL A 137 -3.56 -13.85 -6.81
C VAL A 137 -3.43 -12.41 -7.31
N ALA A 138 -4.14 -11.49 -6.66
CA ALA A 138 -4.08 -10.07 -6.95
C ALA A 138 -3.47 -9.29 -5.78
N ALA A 139 -2.47 -8.47 -6.05
CA ALA A 139 -1.96 -7.46 -5.12
C ALA A 139 -2.60 -6.11 -5.47
N VAL A 140 -3.24 -5.48 -4.49
CA VAL A 140 -4.03 -4.27 -4.72
C VAL A 140 -3.64 -3.22 -3.68
N SER A 141 -3.29 -2.02 -4.14
CA SER A 141 -3.06 -0.91 -3.22
C SER A 141 -4.38 -0.46 -2.57
N GLU A 142 -4.34 -0.11 -1.28
CA GLU A 142 -5.47 0.50 -0.56
C GLU A 142 -5.95 1.82 -1.21
N GLY A 143 -5.06 2.47 -1.97
CA GLY A 143 -5.28 3.78 -2.58
C GLY A 143 -5.73 3.75 -4.05
N ILE A 144 -6.12 2.60 -4.60
CA ILE A 144 -6.60 2.56 -6.00
C ILE A 144 -7.82 3.46 -6.21
N ARG A 145 -7.86 4.11 -7.36
CA ARG A 145 -8.92 5.06 -7.75
C ARG A 145 -9.51 4.69 -9.09
N ASP A 146 -10.77 5.00 -9.26
CA ASP A 146 -11.45 4.88 -10.55
C ASP A 146 -11.00 5.97 -11.55
N LYS A 147 -11.56 5.94 -12.75
CA LYS A 147 -11.30 6.94 -13.81
C LYS A 147 -11.72 8.37 -13.45
N ASN A 148 -12.54 8.54 -12.42
CA ASN A 148 -12.97 9.86 -11.94
C ASN A 148 -12.09 10.35 -10.78
N GLY A 149 -11.11 9.56 -10.35
CA GLY A 149 -10.23 9.85 -9.22
C GLY A 149 -10.83 9.51 -7.85
N GLU A 150 -12.00 8.84 -7.82
CA GLU A 150 -12.64 8.41 -6.58
C GLU A 150 -12.04 7.09 -6.09
N TYR A 151 -11.88 6.95 -4.77
CA TYR A 151 -11.37 5.72 -4.18
C TYR A 151 -12.32 4.54 -4.43
N VAL A 152 -11.77 3.42 -4.90
CA VAL A 152 -12.51 2.18 -5.11
C VAL A 152 -12.86 1.55 -3.76
N GLY A 153 -14.07 1.00 -3.67
CA GLY A 153 -14.53 0.24 -2.49
C GLY A 153 -15.12 1.06 -1.37
N GLY A 154 -15.14 2.38 -1.47
CA GLY A 154 -15.98 3.21 -0.62
C GLY A 154 -15.59 3.27 0.86
N SER A 155 -14.34 2.98 1.24
CA SER A 155 -13.82 3.33 2.56
C SER A 155 -13.92 4.84 2.82
N ALA A 156 -13.86 5.66 1.76
CA ALA A 156 -14.24 7.08 1.82
C ALA A 156 -15.76 7.29 2.11
N LYS A 157 -16.62 6.31 1.86
CA LYS A 157 -18.06 6.41 2.10
C LYS A 157 -18.46 6.28 3.57
N SER A 158 -17.58 5.77 4.43
CA SER A 158 -17.85 5.70 5.88
C SER A 158 -17.83 7.08 6.55
N GLY A 159 -17.31 8.11 5.89
CA GLY A 159 -17.17 9.45 6.46
C GLY A 159 -16.19 9.52 7.63
N ALA A 160 -15.54 8.41 7.99
CA ALA A 160 -14.55 8.39 9.04
C ALA A 160 -13.25 9.03 8.52
N VAL A 161 -12.82 10.06 9.22
CA VAL A 161 -11.57 10.76 8.95
C VAL A 161 -10.65 10.62 10.15
N ASP A 162 -9.34 10.62 9.91
CA ASP A 162 -8.35 10.67 10.97
C ASP A 162 -8.31 12.08 11.63
N THR A 163 -7.48 12.24 12.65
CA THR A 163 -7.32 13.52 13.36
C THR A 163 -6.80 14.66 12.47
N PHE A 164 -6.31 14.36 11.28
CA PHE A 164 -5.79 15.32 10.30
C PHE A 164 -6.77 15.59 9.14
N GLY A 165 -7.95 14.93 9.15
CA GLY A 165 -8.99 15.12 8.14
C GLY A 165 -8.84 14.22 6.90
N HIS A 166 -7.95 13.24 6.92
CA HIS A 166 -7.82 12.29 5.82
C HIS A 166 -8.80 11.13 5.98
N ALA A 167 -9.40 10.68 4.87
CA ALA A 167 -10.23 9.50 4.87
C ALA A 167 -9.44 8.27 5.31
N TYR A 168 -10.00 7.49 6.24
CA TYR A 168 -9.48 6.16 6.50
C TYR A 168 -9.64 5.31 5.25
N LEU A 169 -8.52 4.84 4.70
CA LEU A 169 -8.48 3.91 3.59
C LEU A 169 -8.25 2.50 4.15
N SER A 170 -9.23 1.65 3.96
CA SER A 170 -9.13 0.21 4.24
C SER A 170 -10.35 -0.48 3.64
N GLY A 171 -10.22 -1.76 3.36
CA GLY A 171 -11.35 -2.56 2.90
C GLY A 171 -11.57 -2.58 1.39
N VAL A 172 -10.65 -2.07 0.58
CA VAL A 172 -10.70 -2.26 -0.88
C VAL A 172 -10.62 -3.74 -1.24
N GLY A 173 -9.79 -4.50 -0.54
CA GLY A 173 -9.72 -5.96 -0.70
C GLY A 173 -11.05 -6.63 -0.40
N LYS A 174 -11.74 -6.18 0.66
CA LYS A 174 -13.05 -6.70 1.03
C LYS A 174 -14.15 -6.34 0.03
N TYR A 175 -14.10 -5.13 -0.50
CA TYR A 175 -14.99 -4.70 -1.57
C TYR A 175 -14.82 -5.57 -2.83
N LEU A 176 -13.58 -5.75 -3.28
CA LEU A 176 -13.27 -6.55 -4.46
C LEU A 176 -13.59 -8.04 -4.25
N GLU A 177 -13.42 -8.55 -3.02
CA GLU A 177 -13.88 -9.90 -2.65
C GLU A 177 -15.39 -10.05 -2.90
N GLY A 178 -16.20 -9.08 -2.45
CA GLY A 178 -17.64 -9.04 -2.67
C GLY A 178 -17.98 -8.97 -4.17
N LEU A 179 -17.27 -8.14 -4.91
CA LEU A 179 -17.44 -7.96 -6.35
C LEU A 179 -17.17 -9.27 -7.12
N VAL A 180 -16.02 -9.90 -6.88
CA VAL A 180 -15.63 -11.16 -7.54
C VAL A 180 -16.60 -12.29 -7.16
N LYS A 181 -17.01 -12.38 -5.89
CA LYS A 181 -17.97 -13.37 -5.45
C LYS A 181 -19.31 -13.23 -6.16
N LYS A 182 -19.77 -12.00 -6.36
CA LYS A 182 -21.02 -11.71 -7.04
C LYS A 182 -20.97 -12.00 -8.55
N GLU A 183 -19.90 -11.57 -9.22
CA GLU A 183 -19.79 -11.53 -10.68
C GLU A 183 -19.17 -12.79 -11.28
N ILE A 184 -18.38 -13.56 -10.51
CA ILE A 184 -17.68 -14.78 -10.98
C ILE A 184 -18.19 -16.02 -10.23
N GLY A 185 -18.57 -15.90 -8.96
CA GLY A 185 -19.15 -17.00 -8.19
C GLY A 185 -18.14 -18.05 -7.69
N CYS A 186 -16.83 -17.81 -7.79
CA CYS A 186 -15.79 -18.70 -7.29
C CYS A 186 -15.49 -18.45 -5.80
N LYS A 187 -14.63 -19.31 -5.21
CA LYS A 187 -14.11 -19.07 -3.87
C LYS A 187 -13.20 -17.82 -3.89
N VAL A 188 -13.46 -16.86 -3.00
CA VAL A 188 -12.67 -15.63 -2.87
C VAL A 188 -12.29 -15.41 -1.44
N ARG A 189 -11.09 -14.87 -1.22
CA ARG A 189 -10.65 -14.33 0.07
C ARG A 189 -9.91 -13.02 -0.14
N SER A 190 -10.05 -12.10 0.79
CA SER A 190 -9.21 -10.91 0.91
C SER A 190 -8.30 -11.02 2.14
N ILE A 191 -7.07 -10.53 2.01
CA ILE A 191 -6.07 -10.45 3.06
C ILE A 191 -5.66 -8.99 3.15
N GLU A 192 -5.95 -8.36 4.27
CA GLU A 192 -5.46 -7.02 4.59
C GLU A 192 -4.19 -7.16 5.42
N LEU A 193 -3.04 -6.83 4.86
CA LEU A 193 -1.76 -6.93 5.58
C LEU A 193 -1.63 -5.86 6.67
N ASN A 194 -2.28 -4.72 6.49
CA ASN A 194 -2.40 -3.66 7.49
C ASN A 194 -1.07 -3.38 8.23
N LEU A 195 -1.09 -3.35 9.57
CA LEU A 195 0.09 -3.04 10.40
C LEU A 195 1.26 -4.02 10.21
N MET A 196 1.01 -5.25 9.78
CA MET A 196 2.06 -6.27 9.63
C MET A 196 3.18 -5.83 8.69
N GLN A 197 2.86 -5.03 7.67
CA GLN A 197 3.84 -4.47 6.73
C GLN A 197 4.86 -3.55 7.41
N ARG A 198 4.53 -2.95 8.55
CA ARG A 198 5.39 -2.07 9.34
C ARG A 198 6.08 -2.78 10.51
N CYS A 199 5.76 -4.05 10.73
CA CYS A 199 6.28 -4.86 11.84
C CYS A 199 7.35 -5.84 11.37
N ALA A 200 8.11 -5.50 10.33
CA ALA A 200 9.02 -6.38 9.63
C ALA A 200 10.47 -6.36 10.14
N ALA A 201 10.71 -6.00 11.40
CA ALA A 201 12.06 -5.90 11.97
C ALA A 201 12.88 -7.21 11.83
N HIS A 202 12.21 -8.37 11.87
CA HIS A 202 12.83 -9.69 11.67
C HIS A 202 13.27 -9.93 10.21
N LEU A 203 12.79 -9.12 9.27
CA LEU A 203 13.14 -9.14 7.86
C LEU A 203 13.78 -7.80 7.40
N ALA A 204 14.32 -7.03 8.34
CA ALA A 204 14.86 -5.72 8.02
C ALA A 204 15.82 -5.75 6.82
N SER A 205 15.73 -4.73 5.97
CA SER A 205 16.65 -4.54 4.85
C SER A 205 17.98 -3.96 5.34
N LEU A 206 19.07 -4.20 4.60
CA LEU A 206 20.36 -3.58 4.95
C LEU A 206 20.28 -2.06 4.93
N ALA A 207 19.56 -1.49 3.97
CA ALA A 207 19.39 -0.05 3.85
C ALA A 207 18.66 0.61 5.05
N ASP A 208 17.86 -0.16 5.79
CA ASP A 208 17.17 0.33 6.99
C ASP A 208 17.96 0.06 8.29
N ILE A 209 19.00 -0.80 8.22
CA ILE A 209 19.84 -1.14 9.38
C ILE A 209 21.06 -0.21 9.47
N GLU A 210 21.65 0.17 8.35
CA GLU A 210 22.81 1.04 8.22
C GLU A 210 22.46 2.53 8.41
#